data_6cc1701851447032f2635ad3f1581ed1
#
_entry.id   6cc1701851447032f2635ad3f1581ed1
#
_cell.length_a   1.000
_cell.length_b   1.000
_cell.length_c   1.000
_cell.angle_alpha   90.00
_cell.angle_beta   90.00
_cell.angle_gamma   90.00
#
_symmetry.space_group_name_H-M   'P 1'
#
loop_
_entity.id
_entity.type
_entity.pdbx_description
1 polymer ?
#
loop_
_entity_poly.entity_id
_entity_poly.type
_entity_poly.pdbx_seq_one_letter_code
_entity_poly.pdbx_strand_id
1 'polypeptide(L)'
;MRLLAEVGYAETTNARVALETGLTRGALLYHFPTREALLDAAIAHIQSARTKLLQAAVDGAPKGADRTDHAIDAYWRLLHETPFLAFAELEAAARAEIQLKARLKAAQEAFDRAEIGDHLFDLVQGGEGPRFQASRDLARFMLEGLARARLTYDGKGRTDRLLAVVKRAARMLNRKGSLHDLWPES
;
A
#
# COMPACT_ATOMS: atom_id res chain seq x y z
N MET A 1 -1.18 7.07 13.66
CA MET A 1 -0.79 5.95 12.78
C MET A 1 -0.77 4.62 13.52
N ARG A 2 0.03 4.43 14.58
CA ARG A 2 0.07 3.17 15.34
C ARG A 2 -1.30 2.71 15.83
N LEU A 3 -2.09 3.57 16.48
CA LEU A 3 -3.45 3.22 16.91
C LEU A 3 -4.34 2.71 15.77
N LEU A 4 -4.30 3.34 14.59
CA LEU A 4 -5.07 2.87 13.44
C LEU A 4 -4.70 1.43 13.06
N ALA A 5 -3.42 1.11 13.05
CA ALA A 5 -2.94 -0.22 12.70
C ALA A 5 -3.25 -1.29 13.77
N GLU A 6 -3.27 -0.92 15.06
CA GLU A 6 -3.43 -1.85 16.18
C GLU A 6 -4.88 -2.07 16.60
N VAL A 7 -5.70 -1.01 16.61
CA VAL A 7 -7.07 -1.07 17.13
C VAL A 7 -8.14 -0.68 16.10
N GLY A 8 -7.73 -0.31 14.90
CA GLY A 8 -8.62 0.06 13.81
C GLY A 8 -9.18 1.48 13.90
N TYR A 9 -9.93 1.87 12.86
CA TYR A 9 -10.45 3.23 12.72
C TYR A 9 -11.50 3.58 13.79
N ALA A 10 -12.46 2.69 14.05
CA ALA A 10 -13.56 2.93 14.98
C ALA A 10 -13.07 3.22 16.41
N GLU A 11 -12.04 2.49 16.84
CA GLU A 11 -11.46 2.61 18.17
C GLU A 11 -10.42 3.74 18.28
N THR A 12 -10.00 4.34 17.17
CA THR A 12 -9.06 5.48 17.15
C THR A 12 -9.81 6.78 17.41
N THR A 13 -10.17 7.00 18.68
CA THR A 13 -10.86 8.21 19.15
C THR A 13 -9.88 9.33 19.51
N ASN A 14 -10.36 10.59 19.52
CA ASN A 14 -9.53 11.73 19.97
C ASN A 14 -8.99 11.54 21.39
N ALA A 15 -9.75 10.90 22.28
CA ALA A 15 -9.32 10.60 23.64
C ALA A 15 -8.14 9.60 23.65
N ARG A 16 -8.23 8.53 22.85
CA ARG A 16 -7.13 7.57 22.71
C ARG A 16 -5.90 8.19 22.06
N VAL A 17 -6.08 9.03 21.03
CA VAL A 17 -4.96 9.74 20.40
C VAL A 17 -4.28 10.66 21.42
N ALA A 18 -5.03 11.44 22.20
CA ALA A 18 -4.46 12.30 23.23
C ALA A 18 -3.66 11.48 24.26
N LEU A 19 -4.23 10.37 24.75
CA LEU A 19 -3.55 9.48 25.69
C LEU A 19 -2.25 8.92 25.10
N GLU A 20 -2.29 8.42 23.87
CA GLU A 20 -1.16 7.81 23.18
C GLU A 20 -0.02 8.78 22.90
N THR A 21 -0.36 10.06 22.65
CA THR A 21 0.62 11.12 22.38
C THR A 21 1.09 11.86 23.65
N GLY A 22 0.56 11.53 24.81
CA GLY A 22 0.83 12.25 26.05
C GLY A 22 0.26 13.68 26.09
N LEU A 23 -0.65 14.01 25.18
CA LEU A 23 -1.30 15.31 25.12
C LEU A 23 -2.56 15.35 25.98
N THR A 24 -2.88 16.53 26.51
CA THR A 24 -4.23 16.74 27.05
C THR A 24 -5.24 16.85 25.92
N ARG A 25 -6.51 16.56 26.20
CA ARG A 25 -7.61 16.76 25.25
C ARG A 25 -7.65 18.19 24.72
N GLY A 26 -7.42 19.19 25.59
CA GLY A 26 -7.37 20.59 25.20
C GLY A 26 -6.22 20.90 24.22
N ALA A 27 -5.03 20.37 24.49
CA ALA A 27 -3.89 20.52 23.61
C ALA A 27 -4.14 19.86 22.25
N LEU A 28 -4.73 18.67 22.21
CA LEU A 28 -5.10 18.00 20.95
C LEU A 28 -6.10 18.85 20.16
N LEU A 29 -7.15 19.37 20.78
CA LEU A 29 -8.16 20.21 20.14
C LEU A 29 -7.62 21.56 19.69
N TYR A 30 -6.62 22.09 20.35
CA TYR A 30 -5.92 23.31 19.92
C TYR A 30 -5.21 23.10 18.58
N HIS A 31 -4.55 21.95 18.41
CA HIS A 31 -3.86 21.63 17.14
C HIS A 31 -4.80 21.08 16.06
N PHE A 32 -5.83 20.34 16.45
CA PHE A 32 -6.80 19.72 15.56
C PHE A 32 -8.22 20.03 16.06
N PRO A 33 -8.78 21.19 15.67
CA PRO A 33 -10.08 21.66 16.18
C PRO A 33 -11.24 20.71 15.88
N THR A 34 -11.14 19.92 14.83
CA THR A 34 -12.14 18.95 14.42
C THR A 34 -11.55 17.56 14.25
N ARG A 35 -12.41 16.52 14.27
CA ARG A 35 -12.01 15.14 13.96
C ARG A 35 -11.46 15.03 12.53
N GLU A 36 -12.05 15.78 11.62
CA GLU A 36 -11.66 15.83 10.21
C GLU A 36 -10.25 16.38 10.05
N ALA A 37 -9.90 17.47 10.76
CA ALA A 37 -8.56 18.03 10.74
C ALA A 37 -7.50 17.04 11.26
N LEU A 38 -7.82 16.32 12.33
CA LEU A 38 -6.96 15.25 12.85
C LEU A 38 -6.80 14.11 11.83
N LEU A 39 -7.90 13.74 11.18
CA LEU A 39 -7.91 12.68 10.18
C LEU A 39 -7.09 13.06 8.95
N ASP A 40 -7.25 14.28 8.43
CA ASP A 40 -6.46 14.78 7.29
C ASP A 40 -4.95 14.78 7.61
N ALA A 41 -4.59 15.23 8.81
CA ALA A 41 -3.20 15.19 9.25
C ALA A 41 -2.68 13.74 9.39
N ALA A 42 -3.52 12.82 9.89
CA ALA A 42 -3.16 11.41 10.00
C ALA A 42 -2.96 10.78 8.62
N ILE A 43 -3.85 11.03 7.66
CA ILE A 43 -3.74 10.55 6.27
C ILE A 43 -2.46 11.08 5.62
N ALA A 44 -2.18 12.38 5.73
CA ALA A 44 -0.96 12.98 5.18
C ALA A 44 0.30 12.37 5.80
N HIS A 45 0.30 12.14 7.12
CA HIS A 45 1.42 11.50 7.81
C HIS A 45 1.61 10.04 7.37
N ILE A 46 0.53 9.27 7.19
CA ILE A 46 0.56 7.90 6.70
C ILE A 46 1.13 7.87 5.28
N GLN A 47 0.66 8.73 4.38
CA GLN A 47 1.16 8.79 3.01
C GLN A 47 2.66 9.15 2.96
N SER A 48 3.09 10.15 3.73
CA SER A 48 4.52 10.49 3.84
C SER A 48 5.37 9.32 4.33
N ALA A 49 4.88 8.55 5.31
CA ALA A 49 5.58 7.38 5.82
C ALA A 49 5.63 6.24 4.79
N ARG A 50 4.54 5.98 4.06
CA ARG A 50 4.49 5.00 2.95
C ARG A 50 5.49 5.36 1.85
N THR A 51 5.50 6.63 1.43
CA THR A 51 6.46 7.18 0.45
C THR A 51 7.90 6.90 0.85
N LYS A 52 8.28 7.21 2.10
CA LYS A 52 9.64 6.98 2.60
C LYS A 52 10.04 5.51 2.57
N LEU A 53 9.13 4.62 2.94
CA LEU A 53 9.37 3.17 2.92
C LEU A 53 9.52 2.64 1.49
N LEU A 54 8.69 3.11 0.56
CA LEU A 54 8.81 2.75 -0.86
C LEU A 54 10.13 3.25 -1.44
N GLN A 55 10.52 4.50 -1.17
CA GLN A 55 11.79 5.04 -1.63
C GLN A 55 12.98 4.23 -1.08
N ALA A 56 12.97 3.90 0.19
CA ALA A 56 14.00 3.05 0.78
C ALA A 56 14.08 1.66 0.12
N ALA A 57 12.94 1.10 -0.28
CA ALA A 57 12.91 -0.17 -1.01
C ALA A 57 13.49 -0.04 -2.44
N VAL A 58 13.26 1.08 -3.11
CA VAL A 58 13.86 1.41 -4.41
C VAL A 58 15.38 1.56 -4.28
N ASP A 59 15.82 2.37 -3.31
CA ASP A 59 17.25 2.64 -3.08
C ASP A 59 18.03 1.37 -2.70
N GLY A 60 17.38 0.45 -1.99
CA GLY A 60 17.94 -0.85 -1.61
C GLY A 60 17.89 -1.92 -2.71
N ALA A 61 17.44 -1.59 -3.92
CA ALA A 61 17.35 -2.56 -5.00
C ALA A 61 18.74 -3.03 -5.49
N PRO A 62 18.91 -4.33 -5.80
CA PRO A 62 20.14 -4.86 -6.32
C PRO A 62 20.50 -4.21 -7.66
N LYS A 63 21.80 -3.98 -7.91
CA LYS A 63 22.30 -3.52 -9.20
C LYS A 63 22.31 -4.69 -10.18
N GLY A 64 21.80 -4.47 -11.41
CA GLY A 64 21.86 -5.47 -12.49
C GLY A 64 20.47 -5.94 -12.95
N ALA A 65 20.44 -7.07 -13.68
CA ALA A 65 19.25 -7.57 -14.38
C ALA A 65 18.08 -7.86 -13.43
N ASP A 66 16.95 -8.09 -13.98
CA ASP A 66 15.64 -8.45 -13.41
C ASP A 66 15.46 -8.28 -11.89
N ARG A 67 14.96 -7.11 -11.49
CA ARG A 67 14.66 -6.75 -10.10
C ARG A 67 13.21 -7.06 -9.71
N THR A 68 12.52 -7.83 -10.53
CA THR A 68 11.10 -8.19 -10.33
C THR A 68 10.88 -8.86 -8.98
N ASP A 69 11.71 -9.83 -8.63
CA ASP A 69 11.58 -10.56 -7.36
C ASP A 69 11.83 -9.62 -6.18
N HIS A 70 12.81 -8.72 -6.29
CA HIS A 70 13.07 -7.71 -5.26
C HIS A 70 11.87 -6.78 -5.06
N ALA A 71 11.28 -6.26 -6.14
CA ALA A 71 10.13 -5.38 -6.06
C ALA A 71 8.93 -6.07 -5.37
N ILE A 72 8.64 -7.32 -5.76
CA ILE A 72 7.55 -8.10 -5.16
C ILE A 72 7.82 -8.39 -3.68
N ASP A 73 9.04 -8.84 -3.33
CA ASP A 73 9.40 -9.13 -1.94
C ASP A 73 9.42 -7.87 -1.07
N ALA A 74 9.90 -6.75 -1.61
CA ALA A 74 9.91 -5.48 -0.92
C ALA A 74 8.46 -5.02 -0.67
N TYR A 75 7.61 -5.00 -1.70
CA TYR A 75 6.22 -4.60 -1.53
C TYR A 75 5.46 -5.52 -0.57
N TRP A 76 5.67 -6.83 -0.65
CA TRP A 76 5.11 -7.79 0.30
C TRP A 76 5.48 -7.46 1.74
N ARG A 77 6.74 -7.14 2.01
CA ARG A 77 7.18 -6.73 3.36
C ARG A 77 6.50 -5.44 3.80
N LEU A 78 6.44 -4.43 2.89
CA LEU A 78 5.83 -3.13 3.18
C LEU A 78 4.36 -3.22 3.56
N LEU A 79 3.60 -4.16 2.98
CA LEU A 79 2.19 -4.39 3.33
C LEU A 79 1.97 -4.76 4.80
N HIS A 80 3.01 -5.20 5.52
CA HIS A 80 2.96 -5.54 6.94
C HIS A 80 3.52 -4.43 7.84
N GLU A 81 4.01 -3.34 7.25
CA GLU A 81 4.49 -2.18 8.00
C GLU A 81 3.34 -1.30 8.49
N THR A 82 3.52 -0.68 9.65
CA THR A 82 2.49 0.14 10.31
C THR A 82 1.81 1.17 9.38
N PRO A 83 2.51 1.91 8.50
CA PRO A 83 1.85 2.86 7.60
C PRO A 83 0.89 2.21 6.59
N PHE A 84 1.24 1.02 6.09
CA PHE A 84 0.40 0.29 5.14
C PHE A 84 -0.80 -0.34 5.84
N LEU A 85 -0.61 -0.91 7.03
CA LEU A 85 -1.71 -1.44 7.85
C LEU A 85 -2.69 -0.33 8.26
N ALA A 86 -2.17 0.83 8.72
CA ALA A 86 -3.01 1.97 9.07
C ALA A 86 -3.83 2.49 7.88
N PHE A 87 -3.25 2.52 6.68
CA PHE A 87 -3.95 2.92 5.48
C PHE A 87 -5.03 1.92 5.09
N ALA A 88 -4.75 0.61 5.15
CA ALA A 88 -5.71 -0.45 4.89
C ALA A 88 -6.93 -0.41 5.85
N GLU A 89 -6.72 -0.06 7.13
CA GLU A 89 -7.79 0.15 8.10
C GLU A 89 -8.68 1.35 7.73
N LEU A 90 -8.08 2.44 7.26
CA LEU A 90 -8.86 3.59 6.75
C LEU A 90 -9.65 3.22 5.50
N GLU A 91 -9.08 2.46 4.57
CA GLU A 91 -9.79 1.97 3.38
C GLU A 91 -10.97 1.06 3.75
N ALA A 92 -10.78 0.18 4.73
CA ALA A 92 -11.84 -0.69 5.21
C ALA A 92 -13.00 0.13 5.82
N ALA A 93 -12.68 1.14 6.64
CA ALA A 93 -13.66 2.05 7.23
C ALA A 93 -14.39 2.92 6.18
N ALA A 94 -13.70 3.32 5.14
CA ALA A 94 -14.25 4.14 4.04
C ALA A 94 -15.38 3.45 3.26
N ARG A 95 -15.55 2.15 3.40
CA ARG A 95 -16.70 1.42 2.83
C ARG A 95 -18.04 1.92 3.40
N ALA A 96 -18.04 2.33 4.66
CA ALA A 96 -19.24 2.79 5.37
C ALA A 96 -19.32 4.31 5.51
N GLU A 97 -18.22 5.04 5.31
CA GLU A 97 -18.14 6.48 5.51
C GLU A 97 -17.80 7.23 4.21
N ILE A 98 -18.82 7.87 3.61
CA ILE A 98 -18.67 8.58 2.32
C ILE A 98 -17.62 9.70 2.38
N GLN A 99 -17.59 10.46 3.48
CA GLN A 99 -16.64 11.56 3.64
C GLN A 99 -15.19 11.05 3.77
N LEU A 100 -14.97 9.98 4.52
CA LEU A 100 -13.68 9.32 4.61
C LEU A 100 -13.23 8.79 3.25
N LYS A 101 -14.14 8.17 2.50
CA LYS A 101 -13.87 7.69 1.14
C LYS A 101 -13.38 8.80 0.22
N ALA A 102 -14.02 9.97 0.23
CA ALA A 102 -13.61 11.13 -0.60
C ALA A 102 -12.22 11.63 -0.22
N ARG A 103 -11.90 11.72 1.09
CA ARG A 103 -10.58 12.12 1.59
C ARG A 103 -9.48 11.14 1.19
N LEU A 104 -9.73 9.85 1.34
CA LEU A 104 -8.76 8.81 0.97
C LEU A 104 -8.53 8.78 -0.53
N LYS A 105 -9.58 8.95 -1.34
CA LYS A 105 -9.46 9.02 -2.79
C LYS A 105 -8.55 10.18 -3.21
N ALA A 106 -8.77 11.37 -2.69
CA ALA A 106 -7.93 12.54 -2.97
C ALA A 106 -6.46 12.33 -2.54
N ALA A 107 -6.25 11.72 -1.36
CA ALA A 107 -4.92 11.41 -0.85
C ALA A 107 -4.21 10.33 -1.69
N GLN A 108 -4.93 9.30 -2.13
CA GLN A 108 -4.39 8.25 -2.99
C GLN A 108 -4.05 8.78 -4.39
N GLU A 109 -4.93 9.59 -4.99
CA GLU A 109 -4.64 10.24 -6.26
C GLU A 109 -3.41 11.16 -6.20
N ALA A 110 -3.19 11.85 -5.06
CA ALA A 110 -1.99 12.65 -4.86
C ALA A 110 -0.74 11.77 -4.70
N PHE A 111 -0.86 10.64 -4.02
CA PHE A 111 0.21 9.65 -3.86
C PHE A 111 0.59 9.00 -5.21
N ASP A 112 -0.40 8.63 -6.01
CA ASP A 112 -0.19 8.03 -7.33
C ASP A 112 0.46 9.04 -8.30
N ARG A 113 0.05 10.34 -8.27
CA ARG A 113 0.69 11.40 -9.06
C ARG A 113 2.16 11.66 -8.69
N ALA A 114 2.55 11.34 -7.48
CA ALA A 114 3.95 11.46 -7.05
C ALA A 114 4.84 10.33 -7.61
N GLU A 115 4.25 9.38 -8.36
CA GLU A 115 4.91 8.26 -9.06
C GLU A 115 5.79 7.37 -8.17
N ILE A 116 5.87 7.63 -6.87
CA ILE A 116 6.80 6.95 -5.95
C ILE A 116 6.39 5.48 -5.75
N GLY A 117 5.08 5.21 -5.74
CA GLY A 117 4.57 3.84 -5.72
C GLY A 117 4.96 3.07 -6.98
N ASP A 118 4.97 3.75 -8.12
CA ASP A 118 5.34 3.18 -9.40
C ASP A 118 6.84 2.91 -9.49
N HIS A 119 7.70 3.75 -8.90
CA HIS A 119 9.15 3.56 -8.94
C HIS A 119 9.63 2.21 -8.39
N LEU A 120 8.95 1.64 -7.39
CA LEU A 120 9.29 0.29 -6.94
C LEU A 120 9.00 -0.76 -8.03
N PHE A 121 7.91 -0.59 -8.77
CA PHE A 121 7.57 -1.48 -9.87
C PHE A 121 8.32 -1.13 -11.17
N ASP A 122 8.83 0.09 -11.32
CA ASP A 122 9.71 0.49 -12.42
C ASP A 122 11.10 -0.17 -12.32
N LEU A 123 11.45 -0.68 -11.14
CA LEU A 123 12.62 -1.56 -10.98
C LEU A 123 12.49 -2.84 -11.80
N VAL A 124 11.27 -3.22 -12.11
CA VAL A 124 10.99 -4.33 -13.01
C VAL A 124 11.26 -3.84 -14.43
N GLN A 125 12.23 -4.43 -15.10
CA GLN A 125 12.56 -4.10 -16.49
C GLN A 125 11.41 -4.48 -17.41
N GLY A 126 10.45 -3.58 -17.53
CA GLY A 126 9.33 -3.68 -18.46
C GLY A 126 9.31 -2.43 -19.33
N GLY A 127 8.64 -2.50 -20.45
CA GLY A 127 8.45 -1.34 -21.32
C GLY A 127 7.41 -0.37 -20.73
N GLU A 128 7.25 0.79 -21.33
CA GLU A 128 6.11 1.67 -21.12
C GLU A 128 4.87 1.10 -21.84
N GLY A 129 3.69 1.40 -21.33
CA GLY A 129 2.43 1.12 -22.00
C GLY A 129 1.40 0.34 -21.16
N PRO A 130 0.16 0.18 -21.69
CA PRO A 130 -0.98 -0.37 -20.95
C PRO A 130 -0.74 -1.80 -20.41
N ARG A 131 0.00 -2.62 -21.15
CA ARG A 131 0.35 -3.99 -20.73
C ARG A 131 1.20 -3.99 -19.46
N PHE A 132 2.18 -3.11 -19.41
CA PHE A 132 3.09 -3.02 -18.28
C PHE A 132 2.37 -2.49 -17.05
N GLN A 133 1.54 -1.47 -17.24
CA GLN A 133 0.69 -0.92 -16.17
C GLN A 133 -0.25 -2.00 -15.61
N ALA A 134 -0.92 -2.77 -16.46
CA ALA A 134 -1.79 -3.87 -16.03
C ALA A 134 -1.01 -4.97 -15.27
N SER A 135 0.22 -5.28 -15.67
CA SER A 135 1.07 -6.24 -14.96
C SER A 135 1.42 -5.75 -13.55
N ARG A 136 1.74 -4.46 -13.39
CA ARG A 136 1.98 -3.83 -12.09
C ARG A 136 0.74 -3.87 -11.20
N ASP A 137 -0.39 -3.44 -11.73
CA ASP A 137 -1.66 -3.41 -11.01
C ASP A 137 -2.08 -4.81 -10.57
N LEU A 138 -1.93 -5.79 -11.45
CA LEU A 138 -2.21 -7.19 -11.12
C LEU A 138 -1.35 -7.68 -9.95
N ALA A 139 -0.04 -7.46 -10.01
CA ALA A 139 0.87 -7.84 -8.94
C ALA A 139 0.52 -7.13 -7.62
N ARG A 140 0.27 -5.82 -7.68
CA ARG A 140 -0.12 -5.01 -6.52
C ARG A 140 -1.40 -5.53 -5.87
N PHE A 141 -2.48 -5.65 -6.63
CA PHE A 141 -3.77 -6.08 -6.10
C PHE A 141 -3.77 -7.52 -5.61
N MET A 142 -3.01 -8.41 -6.26
CA MET A 142 -2.82 -9.77 -5.75
C MET A 142 -2.11 -9.79 -4.40
N LEU A 143 -1.04 -9.01 -4.22
CA LEU A 143 -0.29 -8.93 -2.98
C LEU A 143 -1.13 -8.31 -1.85
N GLU A 144 -1.85 -7.22 -2.14
CA GLU A 144 -2.76 -6.59 -1.17
C GLU A 144 -3.90 -7.53 -0.76
N GLY A 145 -4.50 -8.23 -1.71
CA GLY A 145 -5.52 -9.25 -1.44
C GLY A 145 -4.99 -10.41 -0.60
N LEU A 146 -3.78 -10.87 -0.91
CA LEU A 146 -3.11 -11.94 -0.16
C LEU A 146 -2.78 -11.51 1.27
N ALA A 147 -2.30 -10.28 1.48
CA ALA A 147 -2.01 -9.74 2.80
C ALA A 147 -3.28 -9.66 3.67
N ARG A 148 -4.41 -9.25 3.10
CA ARG A 148 -5.71 -9.25 3.79
C ARG A 148 -6.21 -10.67 4.08
N ALA A 149 -6.12 -11.58 3.11
CA ALA A 149 -6.56 -12.96 3.28
C ALA A 149 -5.77 -13.70 4.37
N ARG A 150 -4.50 -13.35 4.58
CA ARG A 150 -3.65 -13.95 5.60
C ARG A 150 -4.17 -13.76 7.03
N LEU A 151 -4.92 -12.70 7.30
CA LEU A 151 -5.51 -12.43 8.61
C LEU A 151 -6.45 -13.56 9.07
N THR A 152 -7.10 -14.24 8.13
CA THR A 152 -8.08 -15.30 8.43
C THR A 152 -7.71 -16.65 7.82
N TYR A 153 -6.69 -16.67 6.97
CA TYR A 153 -6.35 -17.84 6.17
C TYR A 153 -4.83 -18.01 6.02
N ASP A 154 -4.18 -18.41 7.08
CA ASP A 154 -2.76 -18.77 7.06
C ASP A 154 -2.60 -20.31 7.03
N GLY A 155 -2.51 -20.87 5.85
CA GLY A 155 -2.38 -22.30 5.65
C GLY A 155 -0.98 -22.70 5.17
N LYS A 156 -0.19 -23.34 6.05
CA LYS A 156 0.99 -24.21 5.78
C LYS A 156 1.72 -23.94 4.44
N GLY A 157 2.46 -22.85 4.33
CA GLY A 157 3.28 -22.50 3.15
C GLY A 157 2.46 -22.08 1.91
N ARG A 158 1.18 -21.81 2.05
CA ARG A 158 0.34 -21.36 0.93
C ARG A 158 0.72 -19.95 0.47
N THR A 159 1.01 -19.06 1.39
CA THR A 159 1.50 -17.71 1.11
C THR A 159 2.76 -17.76 0.26
N ASP A 160 3.74 -18.57 0.64
CA ASP A 160 5.01 -18.70 -0.10
C ASP A 160 4.80 -19.23 -1.51
N ARG A 161 3.91 -20.22 -1.68
CA ARG A 161 3.55 -20.75 -3.00
C ARG A 161 2.88 -19.67 -3.88
N LEU A 162 1.98 -18.88 -3.30
CA LEU A 162 1.31 -17.80 -4.03
C LEU A 162 2.28 -16.67 -4.41
N LEU A 163 3.19 -16.29 -3.51
CA LEU A 163 4.26 -15.34 -3.83
C LEU A 163 5.15 -15.84 -4.97
N ALA A 164 5.51 -17.11 -4.96
CA ALA A 164 6.28 -17.71 -6.06
C ALA A 164 5.51 -17.65 -7.40
N VAL A 165 4.19 -17.88 -7.38
CA VAL A 165 3.34 -17.74 -8.57
C VAL A 165 3.28 -16.31 -9.05
N VAL A 166 3.10 -15.32 -8.15
CA VAL A 166 3.10 -13.88 -8.50
C VAL A 166 4.41 -13.48 -9.16
N LYS A 167 5.56 -13.86 -8.57
CA LYS A 167 6.89 -13.60 -9.15
C LYS A 167 7.04 -14.21 -10.55
N ARG A 168 6.61 -15.46 -10.71
CA ARG A 168 6.67 -16.12 -12.00
C ARG A 168 5.79 -15.43 -13.05
N ALA A 169 4.56 -15.09 -12.69
CA ALA A 169 3.62 -14.38 -13.56
C ALA A 169 4.18 -13.01 -13.95
N ALA A 170 4.68 -12.22 -12.99
CA ALA A 170 5.26 -10.92 -13.27
C ALA A 170 6.45 -11.02 -14.23
N ARG A 171 7.38 -11.98 -14.02
CA ARG A 171 8.48 -12.22 -14.97
C ARG A 171 8.01 -12.60 -16.36
N MET A 172 6.95 -13.40 -16.48
CA MET A 172 6.37 -13.78 -17.79
C MET A 172 5.73 -12.59 -18.48
N LEU A 173 4.95 -11.78 -17.74
CA LEU A 173 4.26 -10.61 -18.28
C LEU A 173 5.21 -9.48 -18.70
N ASN A 174 6.36 -9.38 -18.04
CA ASN A 174 7.34 -8.33 -18.29
C ASN A 174 8.37 -8.68 -19.37
N ARG A 175 8.44 -9.94 -19.81
CA ARG A 175 9.31 -10.33 -20.93
C ARG A 175 8.81 -9.70 -22.24
N LYS A 176 9.75 -9.20 -23.05
CA LYS A 176 9.48 -8.83 -24.44
C LYS A 176 9.20 -10.13 -25.21
N GLY A 177 7.93 -10.36 -25.56
CA GLY A 177 7.52 -11.54 -26.29
C GLY A 177 6.00 -11.66 -26.38
N SER A 178 5.52 -12.47 -27.32
CA SER A 178 4.09 -12.71 -27.51
C SER A 178 3.52 -13.49 -26.32
N LEU A 179 2.59 -12.87 -25.62
CA LEU A 179 1.71 -13.52 -24.64
C LEU A 179 0.27 -13.41 -25.15
N HIS A 180 0.07 -13.84 -26.40
CA HIS A 180 -1.25 -13.81 -27.03
C HIS A 180 -2.36 -14.41 -26.17
N ASP A 181 -2.03 -15.43 -25.36
CA ASP A 181 -3.01 -16.15 -24.54
C ASP A 181 -3.43 -15.40 -23.26
N LEU A 182 -2.68 -14.38 -22.81
CA LEU A 182 -2.94 -13.66 -21.58
C LEU A 182 -3.37 -12.20 -21.79
N TRP A 183 -3.28 -11.68 -23.01
CA TRP A 183 -3.63 -10.31 -23.33
C TRP A 183 -4.54 -10.27 -24.56
N PRO A 184 -5.81 -9.88 -24.38
CA PRO A 184 -6.70 -9.72 -25.53
C PRO A 184 -6.14 -8.64 -26.46
N GLU A 185 -6.05 -8.95 -27.73
CA GLU A 185 -5.74 -7.97 -28.77
C GLU A 185 -6.86 -6.92 -28.78
N SER A 186 -6.51 -5.66 -28.65
CA SER A 186 -7.42 -4.51 -28.76
C SER A 186 -7.70 -4.19 -30.22
#